data_4350dd82b2f8be76de81864e6b4efdfe
#
_entry.id   4350dd82b2f8be76de81864e6b4efdfe
#
_cell.length_a   1.000
_cell.length_b   1.000
_cell.length_c   1.000
_cell.angle_alpha   90.00
_cell.angle_beta   90.00
_cell.angle_gamma   90.00
#
_symmetry.space_group_name_H-M   'P 1'
#
loop_
_entity.id
_entity.type
_entity.pdbx_description
1 polymer ?
#
loop_
_entity_poly.entity_id
_entity_poly.type
_entity_poly.pdbx_seq_one_letter_code
_entity_poly.pdbx_strand_id
1 'polypeptide(L)'
;MRELTEARNMLVFNVKHGNIQGSLDVAKATADFVSLIASSNGWTVASELLRLVNEEGNKLIAALPLHVTVANVLLQLLHIIRVEYLSAVNKSTQAVQRFVESCMNYEEKFSAKCEGLKEAILDHIGEYQTDLELAVDNITEQAIHQIQPGDVIMTIGRSSIVEAFLLAKAREKNSDFEVVVAEGAPQCEGQKMAESLAKKGVPTTLIPDTNIFAFMPRVTKVILGTNLVLRSGGLRALPGAQIVCLVAHDHKVPVIVVAPTYKFSRMLSENHLADNETFNLLASPEGVVSFKDGFVASKVKVLNPMYDFVPPNYVSQVVSNLGTYGVSQMFTAISELYGTGEESAEDLRL
;
A
#
# COMPACT_ATOMS: atom_id res chain seq x y z
N MET A 1 -13.31 -22.88 13.50
CA MET A 1 -12.40 -23.50 12.51
C MET A 1 -13.06 -23.62 11.13
N ARG A 2 -14.22 -24.34 10.97
CA ARG A 2 -14.90 -24.48 9.66
C ARG A 2 -15.35 -23.12 9.10
N GLU A 3 -15.97 -22.30 9.92
CA GLU A 3 -16.42 -20.96 9.57
C GLU A 3 -15.27 -20.03 9.11
N LEU A 4 -14.12 -20.05 9.81
CA LEU A 4 -12.93 -19.28 9.42
C LEU A 4 -12.37 -19.74 8.07
N THR A 5 -12.38 -21.05 7.83
CA THR A 5 -11.94 -21.60 6.54
C THR A 5 -12.86 -21.19 5.39
N GLU A 6 -14.17 -21.19 5.62
CA GLU A 6 -15.17 -20.73 4.63
C GLU A 6 -15.01 -19.23 4.36
N ALA A 7 -14.85 -18.39 5.41
CA ALA A 7 -14.62 -16.93 5.27
C ALA A 7 -13.33 -16.62 4.49
N ARG A 8 -12.21 -17.29 4.81
CA ARG A 8 -10.95 -17.14 4.07
C ARG A 8 -11.13 -17.52 2.60
N ASN A 9 -11.74 -18.67 2.31
CA ASN A 9 -11.94 -19.12 0.94
C ASN A 9 -12.85 -18.17 0.15
N MET A 10 -13.87 -17.59 0.79
CA MET A 10 -14.74 -16.61 0.19
C MET A 10 -13.99 -15.30 -0.13
N LEU A 11 -13.13 -14.83 0.78
CA LEU A 11 -12.27 -13.66 0.55
C LEU A 11 -11.35 -13.91 -0.65
N VAL A 12 -10.63 -15.04 -0.67
CA VAL A 12 -9.75 -15.42 -1.79
C VAL A 12 -10.52 -15.50 -3.10
N PHE A 13 -11.71 -16.10 -3.09
CA PHE A 13 -12.58 -16.18 -4.26
C PHE A 13 -12.96 -14.79 -4.77
N ASN A 14 -13.44 -13.91 -3.90
CA ASN A 14 -13.89 -12.58 -4.26
C ASN A 14 -12.76 -11.71 -4.84
N VAL A 15 -11.54 -11.79 -4.27
CA VAL A 15 -10.38 -11.08 -4.79
C VAL A 15 -9.96 -11.63 -6.16
N LYS A 16 -9.86 -12.96 -6.30
CA LYS A 16 -9.44 -13.60 -7.57
C LYS A 16 -10.42 -13.39 -8.72
N HIS A 17 -11.71 -13.29 -8.43
CA HIS A 17 -12.74 -13.07 -9.45
C HIS A 17 -13.06 -11.58 -9.68
N GLY A 18 -12.33 -10.67 -9.01
CA GLY A 18 -12.52 -9.24 -9.21
C GLY A 18 -13.80 -8.67 -8.60
N ASN A 19 -14.45 -9.39 -7.68
CA ASN A 19 -15.58 -8.87 -6.90
C ASN A 19 -15.12 -7.82 -5.89
N ILE A 20 -13.88 -7.97 -5.39
CA ILE A 20 -13.18 -6.99 -4.56
C ILE A 20 -12.05 -6.44 -5.42
N GLN A 21 -12.08 -5.12 -5.69
CA GLN A 21 -11.12 -4.45 -6.55
C GLN A 21 -10.46 -3.27 -5.82
N GLY A 22 -9.16 -3.11 -6.06
CA GLY A 22 -8.39 -2.03 -5.45
C GLY A 22 -7.81 -2.37 -4.07
N SER A 23 -6.71 -1.69 -3.74
CA SER A 23 -5.96 -1.97 -2.51
C SER A 23 -6.74 -1.64 -1.23
N LEU A 24 -7.63 -0.64 -1.28
CA LEU A 24 -8.45 -0.25 -0.12
C LEU A 24 -9.48 -1.34 0.23
N ASP A 25 -10.22 -1.83 -0.77
CA ASP A 25 -11.25 -2.85 -0.54
C ASP A 25 -10.63 -4.18 -0.08
N VAL A 26 -9.45 -4.52 -0.62
CA VAL A 26 -8.67 -5.68 -0.14
C VAL A 26 -8.20 -5.47 1.30
N ALA A 27 -7.76 -4.25 1.66
CA ALA A 27 -7.36 -3.92 3.04
C ALA A 27 -8.53 -4.07 4.01
N LYS A 28 -9.70 -3.51 3.68
CA LYS A 28 -10.93 -3.63 4.49
C LYS A 28 -11.35 -5.08 4.67
N ALA A 29 -11.44 -5.84 3.59
CA ALA A 29 -11.83 -7.24 3.66
C ALA A 29 -10.83 -8.10 4.45
N THR A 30 -9.54 -7.74 4.45
CA THR A 30 -8.53 -8.40 5.29
C THR A 30 -8.70 -8.03 6.76
N ALA A 31 -9.00 -6.76 7.07
CA ALA A 31 -9.28 -6.34 8.45
C ALA A 31 -10.54 -6.98 9.01
N ASP A 32 -11.61 -7.09 8.20
CA ASP A 32 -12.84 -7.80 8.55
C ASP A 32 -12.59 -9.28 8.86
N PHE A 33 -11.73 -9.92 8.07
CA PHE A 33 -11.34 -11.31 8.31
C PHE A 33 -10.60 -11.49 9.63
N VAL A 34 -9.67 -10.58 10.00
CA VAL A 34 -8.98 -10.63 11.29
C VAL A 34 -9.93 -10.31 12.45
N SER A 35 -10.86 -9.37 12.27
CA SER A 35 -11.93 -9.09 13.25
C SER A 35 -12.78 -10.33 13.52
N LEU A 36 -13.10 -11.12 12.49
CA LEU A 36 -13.81 -12.40 12.64
C LEU A 36 -12.98 -13.42 13.43
N ILE A 37 -11.67 -13.51 13.20
CA ILE A 37 -10.77 -14.38 13.99
C ILE A 37 -10.75 -13.93 15.46
N ALA A 38 -10.60 -12.63 15.73
CA ALA A 38 -10.56 -12.07 17.08
C ALA A 38 -11.88 -12.25 17.83
N SER A 39 -13.02 -12.13 17.15
CA SER A 39 -14.35 -12.34 17.75
C SER A 39 -14.65 -13.81 18.07
N SER A 40 -13.94 -14.75 17.42
CA SER A 40 -14.16 -16.19 17.63
C SER A 40 -13.88 -16.62 19.07
N ASN A 41 -14.46 -17.75 19.46
CA ASN A 41 -14.20 -18.36 20.78
C ASN A 41 -13.01 -19.35 20.75
N GLY A 42 -12.16 -19.27 19.74
CA GLY A 42 -11.05 -20.21 19.51
C GLY A 42 -9.78 -19.91 20.30
N TRP A 43 -9.75 -18.84 21.11
CA TRP A 43 -8.59 -18.42 21.87
C TRP A 43 -8.98 -17.90 23.26
N THR A 44 -8.05 -18.00 24.20
CA THR A 44 -8.21 -17.55 25.61
C THR A 44 -7.06 -16.65 26.06
N VAL A 45 -5.93 -16.71 25.37
CA VAL A 45 -4.72 -15.92 25.61
C VAL A 45 -4.22 -15.30 24.30
N ALA A 46 -3.49 -14.18 24.40
CA ALA A 46 -3.03 -13.44 23.22
C ALA A 46 -2.12 -14.29 22.31
N SER A 47 -1.28 -15.17 22.88
CA SER A 47 -0.43 -16.07 22.09
C SER A 47 -1.21 -17.00 21.15
N GLU A 48 -2.36 -17.51 21.59
CA GLU A 48 -3.24 -18.34 20.75
C GLU A 48 -3.85 -17.51 19.59
N LEU A 49 -4.28 -16.27 19.87
CA LEU A 49 -4.81 -15.37 18.85
C LEU A 49 -3.73 -15.01 17.81
N LEU A 50 -2.54 -14.63 18.26
CA LEU A 50 -1.40 -14.30 17.37
C LEU A 50 -1.05 -15.50 16.48
N ARG A 51 -1.04 -16.72 17.04
CA ARG A 51 -0.80 -17.94 16.28
C ARG A 51 -1.90 -18.19 15.24
N LEU A 52 -3.16 -18.04 15.59
CA LEU A 52 -4.29 -18.22 14.67
C LEU A 52 -4.24 -17.20 13.53
N VAL A 53 -3.97 -15.92 13.83
CA VAL A 53 -3.84 -14.88 12.80
C VAL A 53 -2.66 -15.14 11.88
N ASN A 54 -1.51 -15.61 12.42
CA ASN A 54 -0.33 -15.98 11.63
C ASN A 54 -0.60 -17.20 10.73
N GLU A 55 -1.22 -18.26 11.26
CA GLU A 55 -1.53 -19.47 10.47
C GLU A 55 -2.51 -19.19 9.32
N GLU A 56 -3.60 -18.51 9.61
CA GLU A 56 -4.61 -18.17 8.59
C GLU A 56 -4.12 -17.07 7.65
N GLY A 57 -3.32 -16.11 8.17
CA GLY A 57 -2.67 -15.07 7.40
C GLY A 57 -1.67 -15.62 6.38
N ASN A 58 -0.80 -16.56 6.78
CA ASN A 58 0.13 -17.21 5.85
C ASN A 58 -0.60 -17.95 4.72
N LYS A 59 -1.72 -18.63 5.02
CA LYS A 59 -2.55 -19.27 4.00
C LYS A 59 -3.18 -18.26 3.06
N LEU A 60 -3.60 -17.09 3.58
CA LEU A 60 -4.18 -16.02 2.78
C LEU A 60 -3.13 -15.37 1.87
N ILE A 61 -1.94 -15.07 2.38
CA ILE A 61 -0.81 -14.52 1.60
C ILE A 61 -0.41 -15.51 0.49
N ALA A 62 -0.26 -16.79 0.81
CA ALA A 62 0.07 -17.82 -0.18
C ALA A 62 -1.01 -17.94 -1.28
N ALA A 63 -2.28 -17.71 -0.94
CA ALA A 63 -3.38 -17.71 -1.91
C ALA A 63 -3.46 -16.43 -2.75
N LEU A 64 -2.96 -15.29 -2.24
CA LEU A 64 -3.03 -13.96 -2.84
C LEU A 64 -1.64 -13.28 -2.92
N PRO A 65 -0.62 -13.89 -3.52
CA PRO A 65 0.76 -13.39 -3.51
C PRO A 65 0.92 -12.03 -4.20
N LEU A 66 -0.02 -11.65 -5.08
CA LEU A 66 -0.02 -10.39 -5.79
C LEU A 66 -0.44 -9.20 -4.93
N HIS A 67 -1.19 -9.45 -3.88
CA HIS A 67 -1.81 -8.44 -3.03
C HIS A 67 -1.00 -8.23 -1.74
N VAL A 68 0.16 -7.57 -1.84
CA VAL A 68 1.03 -7.28 -0.68
C VAL A 68 0.28 -6.48 0.41
N THR A 69 -0.76 -5.74 0.03
CA THR A 69 -1.64 -5.06 0.99
C THR A 69 -2.20 -6.01 2.04
N VAL A 70 -2.52 -7.26 1.68
CA VAL A 70 -2.97 -8.29 2.62
C VAL A 70 -1.95 -8.51 3.73
N ALA A 71 -0.68 -8.69 3.34
CA ALA A 71 0.40 -8.91 4.29
C ALA A 71 0.66 -7.67 5.16
N ASN A 72 0.59 -6.47 4.58
CA ASN A 72 0.76 -5.22 5.32
C ASN A 72 -0.32 -5.05 6.39
N VAL A 73 -1.59 -5.27 6.05
CA VAL A 73 -2.71 -5.17 7.00
C VAL A 73 -2.59 -6.23 8.09
N LEU A 74 -2.27 -7.47 7.74
CA LEU A 74 -2.07 -8.53 8.73
C LEU A 74 -0.96 -8.21 9.73
N LEU A 75 0.20 -7.70 9.24
CA LEU A 75 1.31 -7.30 10.10
C LEU A 75 0.93 -6.15 11.03
N GLN A 76 0.17 -5.18 10.54
CA GLN A 76 -0.29 -4.06 11.35
C GLN A 76 -1.27 -4.51 12.43
N LEU A 77 -2.21 -5.40 12.11
CA LEU A 77 -3.14 -5.95 13.07
C LEU A 77 -2.46 -6.86 14.10
N LEU A 78 -1.46 -7.63 13.72
CA LEU A 78 -0.61 -8.38 14.66
C LEU A 78 0.12 -7.43 15.63
N HIS A 79 0.61 -6.29 15.13
CA HIS A 79 1.22 -5.27 15.99
C HIS A 79 0.20 -4.67 16.96
N ILE A 80 -0.99 -4.33 16.52
CA ILE A 80 -2.09 -3.84 17.37
C ILE A 80 -2.40 -4.84 18.49
N ILE A 81 -2.56 -6.12 18.18
CA ILE A 81 -2.84 -7.17 19.18
C ILE A 81 -1.73 -7.21 20.25
N ARG A 82 -0.46 -7.07 19.85
CA ARG A 82 0.67 -7.05 20.80
C ARG A 82 0.67 -5.81 21.68
N VAL A 83 0.42 -4.65 21.10
CA VAL A 83 0.37 -3.37 21.82
C VAL A 83 -0.75 -3.40 22.88
N GLU A 84 -1.93 -3.90 22.51
CA GLU A 84 -3.05 -4.02 23.45
C GLU A 84 -2.75 -5.01 24.59
N TYR A 85 -2.15 -6.16 24.27
CA TYR A 85 -1.72 -7.09 25.31
C TYR A 85 -0.71 -6.46 26.27
N LEU A 86 0.34 -5.79 25.75
CA LEU A 86 1.34 -5.13 26.58
C LEU A 86 0.73 -3.99 27.43
N SER A 87 -0.23 -3.27 26.87
CA SER A 87 -0.98 -2.25 27.60
C SER A 87 -1.80 -2.85 28.74
N ALA A 88 -2.49 -3.97 28.50
CA ALA A 88 -3.28 -4.68 29.51
C ALA A 88 -2.40 -5.27 30.64
N VAL A 89 -1.26 -5.88 30.29
CA VAL A 89 -0.28 -6.40 31.25
C VAL A 89 0.36 -5.26 32.05
N ASN A 90 0.72 -4.15 31.43
CA ASN A 90 1.32 -3.00 32.11
C ASN A 90 0.39 -2.32 33.12
N LYS A 91 -0.92 -2.39 32.93
CA LYS A 91 -1.91 -1.94 33.91
C LYS A 91 -1.99 -2.84 35.13
N SER A 92 -1.59 -4.11 35.00
CA SER A 92 -1.72 -5.15 36.04
C SER A 92 -0.41 -5.47 36.78
N THR A 93 0.78 -4.99 36.33
CA THR A 93 2.05 -5.59 36.79
C THR A 93 3.14 -4.56 37.14
N GLN A 94 3.95 -4.84 38.17
CA GLN A 94 5.08 -4.01 38.60
C GLN A 94 6.33 -4.20 37.74
N ALA A 95 7.24 -3.20 37.73
CA ALA A 95 8.40 -3.05 36.86
C ALA A 95 9.38 -4.25 36.79
N VAL A 96 9.42 -5.12 37.80
CA VAL A 96 10.31 -6.30 37.87
C VAL A 96 9.88 -7.40 36.90
N GLN A 97 8.58 -7.54 36.62
CA GLN A 97 8.06 -8.54 35.69
C GLN A 97 8.40 -8.20 34.24
N ARG A 98 8.53 -6.91 33.88
CA ARG A 98 8.93 -6.48 32.53
C ARG A 98 10.31 -6.98 32.12
N PHE A 99 11.25 -7.06 33.07
CA PHE A 99 12.60 -7.55 32.82
C PHE A 99 12.63 -9.07 32.60
N VAL A 100 11.78 -9.82 33.32
CA VAL A 100 11.65 -11.28 33.16
C VAL A 100 11.00 -11.61 31.82
N GLU A 101 9.96 -10.86 31.40
CA GLU A 101 9.25 -11.05 30.14
C GLU A 101 10.15 -10.78 28.91
N SER A 102 11.12 -9.87 29.01
CA SER A 102 12.09 -9.61 27.93
C SER A 102 13.05 -10.79 27.65
N CYS A 103 13.16 -11.73 28.59
CA CYS A 103 14.00 -12.92 28.50
C CYS A 103 13.24 -14.20 28.15
N MET A 104 11.90 -14.14 28.03
CA MET A 104 11.07 -15.30 27.72
C MET A 104 10.99 -15.59 26.23
N ASN A 105 10.75 -16.85 25.87
CA ASN A 105 10.43 -17.27 24.50
C ASN A 105 9.11 -16.61 24.04
N TYR A 106 8.97 -16.37 22.74
CA TYR A 106 7.85 -15.67 22.14
C TYR A 106 6.47 -16.19 22.57
N GLU A 107 6.27 -17.51 22.64
CA GLU A 107 5.01 -18.14 23.06
C GLU A 107 4.69 -17.91 24.55
N GLU A 108 5.71 -17.85 25.41
CA GLU A 108 5.55 -17.61 26.85
C GLU A 108 5.24 -16.13 27.15
N LYS A 109 5.75 -15.22 26.31
CA LYS A 109 5.64 -13.77 26.47
C LYS A 109 4.21 -13.24 26.38
N PHE A 110 3.33 -13.89 25.61
CA PHE A 110 1.94 -13.48 25.39
C PHE A 110 0.90 -14.42 26.02
N SER A 111 1.27 -15.19 27.03
CA SER A 111 0.45 -16.26 27.62
C SER A 111 -0.36 -15.84 28.85
N ALA A 112 -0.17 -14.62 29.39
CA ALA A 112 -0.92 -14.15 30.54
C ALA A 112 -2.40 -13.91 30.19
N LYS A 113 -3.31 -14.34 31.07
CA LYS A 113 -4.73 -14.04 30.94
C LYS A 113 -4.99 -12.62 31.43
N CYS A 114 -5.55 -11.77 30.56
CA CYS A 114 -5.96 -10.42 30.89
C CYS A 114 -7.46 -10.30 30.69
N GLU A 115 -8.17 -9.87 31.76
CA GLU A 115 -9.60 -9.57 31.64
C GLU A 115 -9.83 -8.36 30.74
N GLY A 116 -10.87 -8.40 29.90
CA GLY A 116 -11.20 -7.32 28.97
C GLY A 116 -10.28 -7.19 27.75
N LEU A 117 -9.27 -8.09 27.58
CA LEU A 117 -8.35 -8.02 26.45
C LEU A 117 -9.06 -8.21 25.11
N LYS A 118 -10.05 -9.09 25.04
CA LYS A 118 -10.80 -9.37 23.81
C LYS A 118 -11.57 -8.14 23.33
N GLU A 119 -12.23 -7.46 24.25
CA GLU A 119 -12.95 -6.22 23.96
C GLU A 119 -12.00 -5.13 23.49
N ALA A 120 -10.89 -4.92 24.21
CA ALA A 120 -9.89 -3.91 23.84
C ALA A 120 -9.28 -4.17 22.44
N ILE A 121 -8.97 -5.44 22.12
CA ILE A 121 -8.47 -5.80 20.78
C ILE A 121 -9.53 -5.53 19.72
N LEU A 122 -10.79 -5.89 19.93
CA LEU A 122 -11.87 -5.66 18.97
C LEU A 122 -12.16 -4.18 18.77
N ASP A 123 -12.12 -3.37 19.84
CA ASP A 123 -12.29 -1.92 19.75
C ASP A 123 -11.17 -1.29 18.91
N HIS A 124 -9.91 -1.67 19.15
CA HIS A 124 -8.77 -1.13 18.38
C HIS A 124 -8.76 -1.60 16.92
N ILE A 125 -9.19 -2.85 16.64
CA ILE A 125 -9.40 -3.31 15.25
C ILE A 125 -10.51 -2.47 14.59
N GLY A 126 -11.57 -2.12 15.31
CA GLY A 126 -12.64 -1.23 14.84
C GLY A 126 -12.15 0.19 14.54
N GLU A 127 -11.27 0.73 15.39
CA GLU A 127 -10.60 2.02 15.13
C GLU A 127 -9.76 1.94 13.84
N TYR A 128 -8.98 0.88 13.67
CA TYR A 128 -8.20 0.65 12.45
C TYR A 128 -9.07 0.53 11.19
N GLN A 129 -10.22 -0.13 11.27
CA GLN A 129 -11.18 -0.20 10.16
C GLN A 129 -11.73 1.19 9.81
N THR A 130 -12.02 2.02 10.81
CA THR A 130 -12.45 3.41 10.63
C THR A 130 -11.33 4.24 9.98
N ASP A 131 -10.08 4.07 10.40
CA ASP A 131 -8.92 4.72 9.79
C ASP A 131 -8.74 4.33 8.31
N LEU A 132 -9.00 3.08 7.95
CA LEU A 132 -8.99 2.64 6.56
C LEU A 132 -10.09 3.34 5.74
N GLU A 133 -11.27 3.56 6.33
CA GLU A 133 -12.38 4.25 5.67
C GLU A 133 -12.05 5.71 5.41
N LEU A 134 -11.46 6.38 6.37
CA LEU A 134 -11.10 7.79 6.32
C LEU A 134 -9.78 8.06 5.61
N ALA A 135 -9.01 7.02 5.27
CA ALA A 135 -7.66 7.18 4.72
C ALA A 135 -7.61 8.03 3.44
N VAL A 136 -8.59 7.87 2.55
CA VAL A 136 -8.67 8.65 1.32
C VAL A 136 -8.98 10.12 1.61
N ASP A 137 -9.93 10.38 2.50
CA ASP A 137 -10.34 11.74 2.86
C ASP A 137 -9.19 12.48 3.56
N ASN A 138 -8.53 11.86 4.54
CA ASN A 138 -7.37 12.43 5.22
C ASN A 138 -6.20 12.76 4.27
N ILE A 139 -5.99 11.94 3.22
CA ILE A 139 -4.99 12.24 2.19
C ILE A 139 -5.44 13.41 1.32
N THR A 140 -6.70 13.43 0.90
CA THR A 140 -7.20 14.46 -0.01
C THR A 140 -7.23 15.85 0.62
N GLU A 141 -7.42 15.96 1.93
CA GLU A 141 -7.30 17.20 2.67
C GLU A 141 -5.92 17.85 2.54
N GLN A 142 -4.86 17.04 2.39
CA GLN A 142 -3.50 17.56 2.22
C GLN A 142 -3.24 18.15 0.82
N ALA A 143 -4.13 17.89 -0.16
CA ALA A 143 -3.99 18.41 -1.52
C ALA A 143 -3.89 19.94 -1.56
N ILE A 144 -4.60 20.61 -0.67
CA ILE A 144 -4.63 22.08 -0.54
C ILE A 144 -3.22 22.63 -0.29
N HIS A 145 -2.44 21.95 0.51
CA HIS A 145 -1.08 22.36 0.90
C HIS A 145 -0.03 21.96 -0.14
N GLN A 146 -0.30 20.91 -0.90
CA GLN A 146 0.66 20.36 -1.86
C GLN A 146 0.55 20.99 -3.26
N ILE A 147 -0.62 21.48 -3.64
CA ILE A 147 -0.88 22.01 -4.97
C ILE A 147 -1.14 23.53 -4.88
N GLN A 148 -0.31 24.30 -5.59
CA GLN A 148 -0.41 25.77 -5.62
C GLN A 148 -1.07 26.24 -6.92
N PRO A 149 -1.67 27.45 -6.93
CA PRO A 149 -2.15 28.05 -8.17
C PRO A 149 -1.02 28.22 -9.21
N GLY A 150 -1.30 27.89 -10.46
CA GLY A 150 -0.33 27.92 -11.55
C GLY A 150 0.56 26.68 -11.65
N ASP A 151 0.37 25.66 -10.81
CA ASP A 151 1.10 24.40 -10.94
C ASP A 151 0.72 23.65 -12.22
N VAL A 152 1.73 23.09 -12.89
CA VAL A 152 1.58 22.10 -13.96
C VAL A 152 2.05 20.76 -13.40
N ILE A 153 1.11 19.86 -13.18
CA ILE A 153 1.33 18.60 -12.49
C ILE A 153 1.41 17.45 -13.47
N MET A 154 2.48 16.68 -13.45
CA MET A 154 2.58 15.45 -14.26
C MET A 154 2.24 14.22 -13.42
N THR A 155 1.47 13.31 -14.03
CA THR A 155 1.18 11.96 -13.48
C THR A 155 1.26 10.91 -14.60
N ILE A 156 1.29 9.62 -14.25
CA ILE A 156 1.31 8.51 -15.22
C ILE A 156 0.25 7.47 -14.89
N GLY A 157 -0.39 6.98 -15.97
CA GLY A 157 -1.43 5.97 -15.85
C GLY A 157 -2.63 6.44 -15.04
N ARG A 158 -3.27 5.53 -14.30
CA ARG A 158 -4.39 5.84 -13.43
C ARG A 158 -4.15 5.38 -12.00
N SER A 159 -4.36 6.28 -11.06
CA SER A 159 -4.39 5.98 -9.64
C SER A 159 -5.61 6.64 -9.01
N SER A 160 -6.50 5.85 -8.40
CA SER A 160 -7.73 6.36 -7.76
C SER A 160 -7.43 7.36 -6.65
N ILE A 161 -6.35 7.16 -5.90
CA ILE A 161 -5.96 8.07 -4.83
C ILE A 161 -5.41 9.41 -5.39
N VAL A 162 -4.62 9.36 -6.47
CA VAL A 162 -4.13 10.57 -7.15
C VAL A 162 -5.30 11.32 -7.80
N GLU A 163 -6.23 10.59 -8.42
CA GLU A 163 -7.46 11.17 -8.98
C GLU A 163 -8.25 11.91 -7.90
N ALA A 164 -8.51 11.27 -6.76
CA ALA A 164 -9.22 11.88 -5.62
C ALA A 164 -8.47 13.10 -5.07
N PHE A 165 -7.13 13.01 -4.96
CA PHE A 165 -6.27 14.08 -4.48
C PHE A 165 -6.32 15.32 -5.38
N LEU A 166 -6.22 15.15 -6.70
CA LEU A 166 -6.31 16.24 -7.66
C LEU A 166 -7.71 16.85 -7.69
N LEU A 167 -8.75 16.02 -7.63
CA LEU A 167 -10.14 16.48 -7.61
C LEU A 167 -10.51 17.20 -6.32
N ALA A 168 -9.92 16.85 -5.19
CA ALA A 168 -10.13 17.59 -3.94
C ALA A 168 -9.63 19.04 -4.08
N LYS A 169 -8.45 19.24 -4.65
CA LYS A 169 -7.94 20.58 -4.96
C LYS A 169 -8.82 21.34 -5.97
N ALA A 170 -9.29 20.64 -7.01
CA ALA A 170 -10.13 21.27 -8.05
C ALA A 170 -11.48 21.79 -7.52
N ARG A 171 -11.96 21.29 -6.38
CA ARG A 171 -13.20 21.78 -5.73
C ARG A 171 -13.05 23.12 -5.03
N GLU A 172 -11.82 23.55 -4.79
CA GLU A 172 -11.57 24.83 -4.12
C GLU A 172 -11.79 26.03 -5.02
N LYS A 173 -12.20 27.14 -4.40
CA LYS A 173 -12.25 28.43 -5.08
C LYS A 173 -10.82 28.88 -5.37
N ASN A 174 -10.50 29.20 -6.61
CA ASN A 174 -9.16 29.57 -7.11
C ASN A 174 -8.20 28.40 -7.31
N SER A 175 -8.71 27.22 -7.67
CA SER A 175 -7.88 26.10 -8.09
C SER A 175 -7.47 26.28 -9.56
N ASP A 176 -6.44 27.07 -9.79
CA ASP A 176 -5.85 27.24 -11.13
C ASP A 176 -4.60 26.36 -11.21
N PHE A 177 -4.71 25.17 -11.79
CA PHE A 177 -3.63 24.25 -12.06
C PHE A 177 -3.96 23.39 -13.28
N GLU A 178 -2.93 22.86 -13.92
CA GLU A 178 -3.04 21.98 -15.07
C GLU A 178 -2.48 20.59 -14.76
N VAL A 179 -3.03 19.55 -15.39
CA VAL A 179 -2.55 18.18 -15.23
C VAL A 179 -2.09 17.63 -16.57
N VAL A 180 -0.86 17.13 -16.63
CA VAL A 180 -0.31 16.38 -17.75
C VAL A 180 -0.31 14.90 -17.37
N VAL A 181 -1.06 14.10 -18.11
CA VAL A 181 -1.20 12.66 -17.87
C VAL A 181 -0.41 11.91 -18.94
N ALA A 182 0.60 11.15 -18.54
CA ALA A 182 1.23 10.16 -19.41
C ALA A 182 0.33 8.90 -19.47
N GLU A 183 0.16 8.35 -20.67
CA GLU A 183 -0.86 7.31 -20.93
C GLU A 183 -0.65 6.03 -20.14
N GLY A 184 0.59 5.68 -19.79
CA GLY A 184 0.91 4.44 -19.07
C GLY A 184 0.74 3.19 -19.92
N ALA A 185 1.52 3.10 -21.02
CA ALA A 185 1.51 1.92 -21.88
C ALA A 185 2.04 0.66 -21.12
N PRO A 186 1.58 -0.54 -21.47
CA PRO A 186 0.64 -0.86 -22.56
C PRO A 186 -0.84 -0.78 -22.16
N GLN A 187 -1.20 -0.61 -20.89
CA GLN A 187 -2.59 -0.61 -20.43
C GLN A 187 -3.34 0.67 -20.79
N CYS A 188 -2.62 1.78 -21.00
CA CYS A 188 -3.14 3.10 -21.34
C CYS A 188 -4.27 3.62 -20.43
N GLU A 189 -4.22 3.25 -19.15
CA GLU A 189 -5.20 3.68 -18.16
C GLU A 189 -5.16 5.21 -17.90
N GLY A 190 -4.06 5.89 -18.30
CA GLY A 190 -3.96 7.35 -18.29
C GLY A 190 -5.03 8.04 -19.12
N GLN A 191 -5.55 7.39 -20.16
CA GLN A 191 -6.66 7.92 -20.95
C GLN A 191 -7.94 8.07 -20.11
N LYS A 192 -8.25 7.05 -19.28
CA LYS A 192 -9.39 7.10 -18.35
C LYS A 192 -9.18 8.14 -17.26
N MET A 193 -7.93 8.31 -16.79
CA MET A 193 -7.58 9.34 -15.82
C MET A 193 -7.82 10.73 -16.40
N ALA A 194 -7.31 11.01 -17.60
CA ALA A 194 -7.48 12.28 -18.28
C ALA A 194 -8.97 12.58 -18.55
N GLU A 195 -9.73 11.59 -19.00
CA GLU A 195 -11.18 11.72 -19.22
C GLU A 195 -11.91 12.10 -17.92
N SER A 196 -11.58 11.44 -16.81
CA SER A 196 -12.22 11.71 -15.52
C SER A 196 -11.91 13.10 -15.00
N LEU A 197 -10.67 13.56 -15.08
CA LEU A 197 -10.24 14.90 -14.70
C LEU A 197 -10.93 15.98 -15.56
N ALA A 198 -10.93 15.79 -16.88
CA ALA A 198 -11.55 16.72 -17.83
C ALA A 198 -13.06 16.84 -17.59
N LYS A 199 -13.77 15.74 -17.33
CA LYS A 199 -15.21 15.75 -16.98
C LYS A 199 -15.51 16.57 -15.71
N LYS A 200 -14.53 16.70 -14.81
CA LYS A 200 -14.64 17.50 -13.58
C LYS A 200 -14.11 18.93 -13.73
N GLY A 201 -13.75 19.32 -14.98
CA GLY A 201 -13.33 20.69 -15.27
C GLY A 201 -11.86 21.00 -15.00
N VAL A 202 -11.02 19.99 -14.73
CA VAL A 202 -9.57 20.19 -14.58
C VAL A 202 -8.92 20.27 -15.97
N PRO A 203 -8.16 21.36 -16.29
CA PRO A 203 -7.39 21.45 -17.51
C PRO A 203 -6.41 20.28 -17.60
N THR A 204 -6.57 19.42 -18.61
CA THR A 204 -5.84 18.16 -18.68
C THR A 204 -5.26 17.93 -20.05
N THR A 205 -3.97 17.62 -20.12
CA THR A 205 -3.25 17.25 -21.32
C THR A 205 -2.83 15.79 -21.25
N LEU A 206 -3.25 14.96 -22.21
CA LEU A 206 -2.81 13.57 -22.35
C LEU A 206 -1.61 13.49 -23.30
N ILE A 207 -0.57 12.80 -22.87
CA ILE A 207 0.65 12.59 -23.68
C ILE A 207 1.02 11.10 -23.74
N PRO A 208 1.63 10.63 -24.85
CA PRO A 208 2.27 9.32 -24.88
C PRO A 208 3.52 9.31 -23.96
N ASP A 209 3.85 8.14 -23.42
CA ASP A 209 4.97 8.00 -22.46
C ASP A 209 6.32 8.42 -23.06
N THR A 210 6.49 8.30 -24.38
CA THR A 210 7.68 8.75 -25.11
C THR A 210 7.92 10.26 -25.04
N ASN A 211 6.89 11.05 -24.74
CA ASN A 211 6.97 12.51 -24.71
C ASN A 211 7.21 13.09 -23.32
N ILE A 212 7.37 12.25 -22.28
CA ILE A 212 7.62 12.68 -20.91
C ILE A 212 8.78 13.67 -20.82
N PHE A 213 9.91 13.35 -21.47
CA PHE A 213 11.09 14.23 -21.46
C PHE A 213 10.81 15.60 -22.09
N ALA A 214 10.09 15.64 -23.21
CA ALA A 214 9.77 16.88 -23.92
C ALA A 214 8.83 17.81 -23.15
N PHE A 215 7.94 17.23 -22.31
CA PHE A 215 6.98 17.99 -21.50
C PHE A 215 7.52 18.40 -20.14
N MET A 216 8.51 17.70 -19.59
CA MET A 216 9.03 17.94 -18.24
C MET A 216 9.48 19.37 -17.96
N PRO A 217 10.09 20.12 -18.90
CA PRO A 217 10.47 21.54 -18.66
C PRO A 217 9.31 22.46 -18.30
N ARG A 218 8.06 22.08 -18.60
CA ARG A 218 6.85 22.84 -18.27
C ARG A 218 6.23 22.40 -16.94
N VAL A 219 6.66 21.27 -16.40
CA VAL A 219 6.10 20.64 -15.20
C VAL A 219 6.71 21.28 -13.96
N THR A 220 5.87 21.64 -12.99
CA THR A 220 6.31 22.18 -11.70
C THR A 220 6.43 21.09 -10.64
N LYS A 221 5.61 20.04 -10.72
CA LYS A 221 5.57 18.93 -9.79
C LYS A 221 5.16 17.64 -10.49
N VAL A 222 5.70 16.53 -10.02
CA VAL A 222 5.20 15.19 -10.34
C VAL A 222 4.41 14.66 -9.17
N ILE A 223 3.18 14.18 -9.40
CA ILE A 223 2.36 13.51 -8.37
C ILE A 223 2.06 12.09 -8.83
N LEU A 224 2.54 11.11 -8.09
CA LEU A 224 2.40 9.69 -8.42
C LEU A 224 1.63 8.92 -7.36
N GLY A 225 0.82 7.98 -7.82
CA GLY A 225 0.35 6.88 -7.00
C GLY A 225 1.34 5.73 -7.03
N THR A 226 1.35 4.92 -5.99
CA THR A 226 2.18 3.72 -5.92
C THR A 226 1.35 2.51 -5.52
N ASN A 227 1.82 1.33 -5.88
CA ASN A 227 1.29 0.08 -5.35
C ASN A 227 1.84 -0.19 -3.94
N LEU A 228 3.12 0.14 -3.70
CA LEU A 228 3.82 -0.15 -2.47
C LEU A 228 4.89 0.91 -2.21
N VAL A 229 5.04 1.32 -0.94
CA VAL A 229 6.16 2.10 -0.44
C VAL A 229 7.03 1.18 0.40
N LEU A 230 8.30 1.06 0.04
CA LEU A 230 9.26 0.19 0.71
C LEU A 230 9.88 0.88 1.92
N ARG A 231 10.42 0.10 2.84
CA ARG A 231 11.07 0.60 4.06
C ARG A 231 12.25 1.53 3.77
N SER A 232 12.91 1.36 2.64
CA SER A 232 13.97 2.26 2.16
C SER A 232 13.46 3.60 1.61
N GLY A 233 12.14 3.77 1.46
CA GLY A 233 11.51 4.88 0.76
C GLY A 233 11.44 4.71 -0.76
N GLY A 234 11.93 3.60 -1.30
CA GLY A 234 11.71 3.22 -2.70
C GLY A 234 10.27 2.81 -2.95
N LEU A 235 9.87 2.74 -4.23
CA LEU A 235 8.49 2.45 -4.62
C LEU A 235 8.41 1.24 -5.53
N ARG A 236 7.31 0.48 -5.40
CA ARG A 236 6.79 -0.37 -6.46
C ARG A 236 5.60 0.33 -7.09
N ALA A 237 5.79 0.87 -8.27
CA ALA A 237 4.82 1.72 -8.95
C ALA A 237 4.38 1.15 -10.31
N LEU A 238 3.52 1.86 -11.02
CA LEU A 238 3.11 1.50 -12.37
C LEU A 238 4.31 1.53 -13.35
N PRO A 239 4.28 0.70 -14.41
CA PRO A 239 5.30 0.75 -15.46
C PRO A 239 5.44 2.16 -16.03
N GLY A 240 6.69 2.60 -16.22
CA GLY A 240 7.01 3.95 -16.68
C GLY A 240 7.18 4.98 -15.55
N ALA A 241 6.81 4.66 -14.31
CA ALA A 241 6.98 5.58 -13.17
C ALA A 241 8.46 5.92 -12.92
N GLN A 242 9.37 4.96 -13.10
CA GLN A 242 10.81 5.21 -12.99
C GLN A 242 11.31 6.21 -14.04
N ILE A 243 10.79 6.13 -15.26
CA ILE A 243 11.14 7.07 -16.35
C ILE A 243 10.70 8.49 -15.95
N VAL A 244 9.45 8.66 -15.50
CA VAL A 244 8.94 9.95 -15.03
C VAL A 244 9.82 10.51 -13.90
N CYS A 245 10.14 9.70 -12.91
CA CYS A 245 10.95 10.11 -11.76
C CYS A 245 12.39 10.47 -12.16
N LEU A 246 13.00 9.70 -13.06
CA LEU A 246 14.34 9.97 -13.58
C LEU A 246 14.39 11.30 -14.33
N VAL A 247 13.43 11.53 -15.23
CA VAL A 247 13.34 12.78 -15.99
C VAL A 247 13.03 13.96 -15.08
N ALA A 248 12.15 13.79 -14.09
CA ALA A 248 11.87 14.82 -13.09
C ALA A 248 13.13 15.18 -12.29
N HIS A 249 13.93 14.19 -11.90
CA HIS A 249 15.19 14.40 -11.20
C HIS A 249 16.20 15.21 -12.02
N ASP A 250 16.33 14.90 -13.33
CA ASP A 250 17.20 15.64 -14.26
C ASP A 250 16.79 17.12 -14.36
N HIS A 251 15.50 17.38 -14.46
CA HIS A 251 14.91 18.72 -14.53
C HIS A 251 14.73 19.41 -13.15
N LYS A 252 15.12 18.77 -12.04
CA LYS A 252 14.95 19.28 -10.66
C LYS A 252 13.48 19.50 -10.26
N VAL A 253 12.56 18.75 -10.86
CA VAL A 253 11.14 18.77 -10.53
C VAL A 253 10.88 17.84 -9.34
N PRO A 254 10.21 18.31 -8.27
CA PRO A 254 9.92 17.48 -7.10
C PRO A 254 8.91 16.37 -7.44
N VAL A 255 9.17 15.18 -6.90
CA VAL A 255 8.29 14.02 -7.03
C VAL A 255 7.58 13.78 -5.70
N ILE A 256 6.28 13.93 -5.70
CA ILE A 256 5.38 13.71 -4.57
C ILE A 256 4.64 12.38 -4.78
N VAL A 257 4.75 11.49 -3.82
CA VAL A 257 4.04 10.20 -3.86
C VAL A 257 2.84 10.24 -2.94
N VAL A 258 1.68 9.84 -3.44
CA VAL A 258 0.45 9.78 -2.65
C VAL A 258 0.14 8.31 -2.35
N ALA A 259 0.25 7.94 -1.09
CA ALA A 259 0.11 6.54 -0.67
C ALA A 259 -0.45 6.42 0.75
N PRO A 260 -1.61 5.75 0.94
CA PRO A 260 -2.12 5.43 2.27
C PRO A 260 -1.21 4.40 2.98
N THR A 261 -1.27 4.40 4.31
CA THR A 261 -0.39 3.60 5.18
C THR A 261 -0.49 2.09 4.94
N TYR A 262 -1.63 1.57 4.52
CA TYR A 262 -1.78 0.15 4.17
C TYR A 262 -0.95 -0.28 2.95
N LYS A 263 -0.36 0.68 2.21
CA LYS A 263 0.62 0.43 1.14
C LYS A 263 2.06 0.53 1.60
N PHE A 264 2.32 0.86 2.85
CA PHE A 264 3.66 0.85 3.42
C PHE A 264 4.08 -0.58 3.72
N SER A 265 5.31 -0.95 3.40
CA SER A 265 5.78 -2.32 3.56
C SER A 265 7.13 -2.38 4.24
N ARG A 266 7.31 -3.43 5.05
CA ARG A 266 8.59 -3.74 5.68
C ARG A 266 9.64 -4.31 4.72
N MET A 267 9.26 -4.62 3.48
CA MET A 267 10.19 -5.17 2.48
C MET A 267 11.37 -4.21 2.25
N LEU A 268 12.56 -4.78 2.19
CA LEU A 268 13.80 -4.11 1.79
C LEU A 268 14.07 -4.41 0.32
N SER A 269 14.36 -3.38 -0.48
CA SER A 269 14.39 -3.50 -1.93
C SER A 269 15.76 -3.76 -2.55
N GLU A 270 16.83 -3.88 -1.76
CA GLU A 270 18.19 -3.71 -2.29
C GLU A 270 18.68 -4.82 -3.25
N ASN A 271 18.06 -6.02 -3.26
CA ASN A 271 18.57 -7.14 -4.04
C ASN A 271 17.56 -7.82 -4.98
N HIS A 272 16.40 -7.21 -5.29
CA HIS A 272 15.28 -7.98 -5.82
C HIS A 272 14.80 -7.58 -7.23
N LEU A 273 15.54 -6.75 -7.94
CA LEU A 273 15.14 -6.28 -9.26
C LEU A 273 15.20 -7.35 -10.37
N ALA A 274 16.06 -8.35 -10.22
CA ALA A 274 16.29 -9.34 -11.27
C ALA A 274 15.66 -10.71 -10.98
N ASP A 275 15.57 -11.13 -9.72
CA ASP A 275 15.31 -12.54 -9.37
C ASP A 275 14.05 -12.78 -8.53
N ASN A 276 13.35 -11.74 -8.07
CA ASN A 276 12.18 -11.93 -7.23
C ASN A 276 10.88 -11.84 -8.03
N GLU A 277 10.34 -12.98 -8.43
CA GLU A 277 9.04 -13.11 -9.11
C GLU A 277 7.90 -12.44 -8.32
N THR A 278 8.01 -12.35 -7.00
CA THR A 278 7.01 -11.69 -6.14
C THR A 278 7.04 -10.18 -6.28
N PHE A 279 8.21 -9.59 -6.58
CA PHE A 279 8.32 -8.14 -6.73
C PHE A 279 7.78 -7.65 -8.07
N ASN A 280 8.09 -8.34 -9.16
CA ASN A 280 7.69 -7.92 -10.50
C ASN A 280 7.07 -9.07 -11.29
N LEU A 281 5.76 -9.14 -11.20
CA LEU A 281 4.95 -10.11 -11.94
C LEU A 281 4.82 -9.71 -13.40
N LEU A 282 4.71 -10.72 -14.25
CA LEU A 282 4.42 -10.53 -15.66
C LEU A 282 2.91 -10.55 -15.90
N ALA A 283 2.39 -9.48 -16.48
CA ALA A 283 1.04 -9.43 -17.01
C ALA A 283 0.94 -10.21 -18.33
N SER A 284 -0.29 -10.35 -18.83
CA SER A 284 -0.52 -10.97 -20.12
C SER A 284 0.26 -10.27 -21.23
N PRO A 285 0.94 -11.01 -22.11
CA PRO A 285 1.57 -10.47 -23.32
C PRO A 285 0.58 -9.78 -24.27
N GLU A 286 -0.72 -10.10 -24.21
CA GLU A 286 -1.78 -9.53 -25.04
C GLU A 286 -1.80 -8.00 -25.02
N GLY A 287 -1.44 -7.37 -23.88
CA GLY A 287 -1.37 -5.92 -23.76
C GLY A 287 -0.28 -5.30 -24.63
N VAL A 288 0.77 -6.05 -24.97
CA VAL A 288 1.89 -5.58 -25.80
C VAL A 288 1.75 -6.03 -27.25
N VAL A 289 1.41 -7.30 -27.45
CA VAL A 289 1.21 -7.91 -28.77
C VAL A 289 -0.09 -8.70 -28.76
N SER A 290 -1.01 -8.34 -29.64
CA SER A 290 -2.29 -9.05 -29.73
C SER A 290 -2.07 -10.51 -30.11
N PHE A 291 -2.77 -11.43 -29.41
CA PHE A 291 -2.76 -12.87 -29.76
C PHE A 291 -3.32 -13.14 -31.15
N LYS A 292 -4.02 -12.18 -31.76
CA LYS A 292 -4.45 -12.25 -33.16
C LYS A 292 -3.25 -12.25 -34.12
N ASP A 293 -2.12 -11.65 -33.72
CA ASP A 293 -0.86 -11.66 -34.47
C ASP A 293 -0.06 -12.94 -34.16
N GLY A 294 -0.67 -14.09 -34.43
CA GLY A 294 -0.17 -15.40 -34.03
C GLY A 294 1.29 -15.71 -34.41
N PHE A 295 1.80 -15.13 -35.53
CA PHE A 295 3.20 -15.28 -35.93
C PHE A 295 4.13 -14.60 -34.89
N VAL A 296 3.90 -13.34 -34.52
CA VAL A 296 4.72 -12.60 -33.56
C VAL A 296 4.60 -13.24 -32.17
N ALA A 297 3.39 -13.53 -31.73
CA ALA A 297 3.14 -14.16 -30.44
C ALA A 297 3.82 -15.53 -30.27
N SER A 298 4.02 -16.30 -31.39
CA SER A 298 4.66 -17.62 -31.35
C SER A 298 6.19 -17.59 -31.49
N LYS A 299 6.77 -16.52 -32.00
CA LYS A 299 8.20 -16.44 -32.35
C LYS A 299 8.99 -15.46 -31.49
N VAL A 300 8.32 -14.49 -30.84
CA VAL A 300 8.95 -13.46 -30.04
C VAL A 300 8.61 -13.66 -28.56
N LYS A 301 9.64 -13.64 -27.69
CA LYS A 301 9.43 -13.60 -26.25
C LYS A 301 8.96 -12.21 -25.87
N VAL A 302 7.70 -12.08 -25.46
CA VAL A 302 7.10 -10.82 -25.01
C VAL A 302 7.06 -10.79 -23.49
N LEU A 303 7.67 -9.78 -22.89
CA LEU A 303 7.66 -9.54 -21.44
C LEU A 303 6.82 -8.29 -21.16
N ASN A 304 5.84 -8.41 -20.27
CA ASN A 304 4.97 -7.32 -19.83
C ASN A 304 5.02 -7.23 -18.30
N PRO A 305 6.05 -6.59 -17.71
CA PRO A 305 6.14 -6.42 -16.27
C PRO A 305 5.02 -5.54 -15.75
N MET A 306 4.42 -5.91 -14.62
CA MET A 306 3.29 -5.17 -14.02
C MET A 306 3.73 -3.95 -13.23
N TYR A 307 4.96 -3.93 -12.75
CA TYR A 307 5.46 -2.90 -11.85
C TYR A 307 6.84 -2.42 -12.26
N ASP A 308 7.12 -1.20 -11.85
CA ASP A 308 8.40 -0.53 -11.98
C ASP A 308 8.96 -0.24 -10.58
N PHE A 309 10.27 -0.32 -10.43
CA PHE A 309 10.94 0.06 -9.19
C PHE A 309 11.45 1.49 -9.30
N VAL A 310 11.03 2.34 -8.38
CA VAL A 310 11.55 3.70 -8.26
C VAL A 310 12.48 3.78 -7.05
N PRO A 311 13.78 4.03 -7.25
CA PRO A 311 14.72 4.23 -6.16
C PRO A 311 14.35 5.43 -5.26
N PRO A 312 14.67 5.37 -3.96
CA PRO A 312 14.31 6.41 -3.00
C PRO A 312 14.90 7.80 -3.32
N ASN A 313 16.06 7.86 -3.97
CA ASN A 313 16.72 9.11 -4.38
C ASN A 313 15.95 9.93 -5.42
N TYR A 314 14.96 9.37 -6.08
CA TYR A 314 14.09 10.07 -7.03
C TYR A 314 12.78 10.55 -6.41
N VAL A 315 12.50 10.21 -5.16
CA VAL A 315 11.28 10.59 -4.44
C VAL A 315 11.61 11.76 -3.51
N SER A 316 10.81 12.82 -3.54
CA SER A 316 11.00 13.98 -2.66
C SER A 316 10.27 13.79 -1.34
N GLN A 317 9.01 13.36 -1.39
CA GLN A 317 8.18 13.14 -0.21
C GLN A 317 7.03 12.17 -0.49
N VAL A 318 6.51 11.58 0.59
CA VAL A 318 5.36 10.68 0.58
C VAL A 318 4.24 11.31 1.41
N VAL A 319 3.09 11.53 0.79
CA VAL A 319 1.86 12.03 1.43
C VAL A 319 0.99 10.85 1.79
N SER A 320 0.69 10.69 3.08
CA SER A 320 -0.14 9.59 3.59
C SER A 320 -1.33 10.11 4.41
N ASN A 321 -2.20 9.20 4.85
CA ASN A 321 -3.32 9.53 5.74
C ASN A 321 -2.89 9.98 7.15
N LEU A 322 -1.65 9.72 7.56
CA LEU A 322 -1.10 10.16 8.84
C LEU A 322 -0.26 11.45 8.74
N GLY A 323 0.01 11.92 7.52
CA GLY A 323 0.80 13.12 7.27
C GLY A 323 1.78 12.95 6.10
N THR A 324 2.65 13.95 5.94
CA THR A 324 3.67 13.98 4.90
C THR A 324 5.02 13.59 5.48
N TYR A 325 5.70 12.66 4.84
CA TYR A 325 7.00 12.13 5.25
C TYR A 325 8.06 12.42 4.18
N GLY A 326 9.23 12.87 4.61
CA GLY A 326 10.42 12.82 3.78
C GLY A 326 10.88 11.36 3.59
N VAL A 327 11.56 11.06 2.49
CA VAL A 327 12.04 9.70 2.20
C VAL A 327 12.91 9.13 3.32
N SER A 328 13.76 9.96 3.93
CA SER A 328 14.60 9.57 5.06
C SER A 328 13.83 9.17 6.33
N GLN A 329 12.57 9.61 6.46
CA GLN A 329 11.70 9.31 7.60
C GLN A 329 10.92 8.01 7.40
N MET A 330 10.89 7.45 6.17
CA MET A 330 10.08 6.26 5.86
C MET A 330 10.46 5.04 6.69
N PHE A 331 11.76 4.87 6.95
CA PHE A 331 12.23 3.77 7.80
C PHE A 331 11.60 3.85 9.21
N THR A 332 11.60 5.03 9.81
CA THR A 332 11.02 5.25 11.14
C THR A 332 9.50 5.11 11.11
N ALA A 333 8.83 5.78 10.17
CA ALA A 333 7.39 5.71 10.03
C ALA A 333 6.88 4.27 9.84
N ILE A 334 7.53 3.48 9.01
CA ILE A 334 7.17 2.06 8.80
C ILE A 334 7.49 1.22 10.05
N SER A 335 8.59 1.54 10.75
CA SER A 335 8.92 0.86 12.00
C SER A 335 7.93 1.14 13.13
N GLU A 336 7.38 2.34 13.18
CA GLU A 336 6.30 2.70 14.13
C GLU A 336 4.99 1.95 13.82
N LEU A 337 4.64 1.80 12.55
CA LEU A 337 3.42 1.10 12.14
C LEU A 337 3.44 -0.41 12.42
N TYR A 338 4.61 -1.04 12.35
CA TYR A 338 4.74 -2.49 12.43
C TYR A 338 5.55 -2.98 13.65
N GLY A 339 6.04 -2.06 14.48
CA GLY A 339 6.97 -2.36 15.57
C GLY A 339 8.42 -2.52 15.11
N THR A 340 9.34 -2.18 16.02
CA THR A 340 10.79 -2.35 15.83
C THR A 340 11.19 -3.66 16.45
N GLY A 341 11.50 -4.69 15.74
CA GLY A 341 12.20 -5.71 16.41
C GLY A 341 12.17 -7.12 15.88
N GLU A 342 12.96 -7.91 16.55
CA GLU A 342 13.13 -9.35 16.41
C GLU A 342 11.81 -10.13 16.60
N GLU A 343 10.86 -9.55 17.33
CA GLU A 343 9.51 -10.12 17.56
C GLU A 343 8.71 -10.32 16.27
N SER A 344 9.06 -9.58 15.25
CA SER A 344 8.39 -9.65 13.94
C SER A 344 9.12 -10.54 12.93
N ALA A 345 10.26 -11.12 13.27
CA ALA A 345 10.99 -12.05 12.39
C ALA A 345 10.29 -13.42 12.29
N GLU A 346 9.46 -13.76 13.29
CA GLU A 346 8.65 -14.98 13.30
C GLU A 346 7.27 -14.77 12.66
N ASP A 347 6.90 -13.50 12.38
CA ASP A 347 5.68 -13.16 11.67
C ASP A 347 5.79 -13.51 10.19
N LEU A 348 4.60 -13.60 9.59
CA LEU A 348 4.32 -13.80 8.17
C LEU A 348 5.55 -13.76 7.24
N ARG A 349 5.89 -14.88 6.63
CA ARG A 349 6.95 -14.97 5.62
C ARG A 349 6.50 -14.21 4.37
N LEU A 350 7.06 -13.01 4.20
CA LEU A 350 6.90 -12.18 2.99
C LEU A 350 7.88 -12.61 1.91
#